data_6920ccc1806e42465a0db3c39c21fe71
#
_entry.id   6920ccc1806e42465a0db3c39c21fe71
#
_cell.length_a   1.000
_cell.length_b   1.000
_cell.length_c   1.000
_cell.angle_alpha   90.00
_cell.angle_beta   90.00
_cell.angle_gamma   90.00
#
_symmetry.space_group_name_H-M   'P 1'
#
loop_
_entity.id
_entity.type
_entity.pdbx_description
1 polymer ?
#
loop_
_entity_poly.entity_id
_entity_poly.type
_entity_poly.pdbx_seq_one_letter_code
_entity_poly.pdbx_strand_id
1 'polypeptide(L)'
;LESGFAKSLPEDIRRDIHNYGIRNSHLLSVAPTGTISLSADNVSSGIEPVFSHSYERTIQTFEGPKVERVEDYGYRVFGVKGKTANELSVFDHVKVLNTASRFVDSACSKTCNVGDEVTWDQFKDVYMQAYLGGASGCTTFRASGKRYGILNAAAVEDVAEEPEVEEDKDFMEESG
;
A
#
# COMPACT_ATOMS: atom_id res chain seq x y z
N LEU A 1 30.13 -9.93 0.67
CA LEU A 1 29.91 -8.88 1.70
C LEU A 1 30.25 -7.46 1.19
N GLU A 2 30.41 -7.29 -0.12
CA GLU A 2 30.78 -6.01 -0.74
C GLU A 2 29.58 -5.08 -0.99
N SER A 3 28.34 -5.62 -1.09
CA SER A 3 27.15 -4.83 -1.35
C SER A 3 26.83 -3.84 -0.20
N GLY A 4 26.13 -2.77 -0.52
CA GLY A 4 25.72 -1.77 0.49
C GLY A 4 24.84 -2.37 1.57
N PHE A 5 23.90 -3.27 1.20
CA PHE A 5 23.05 -3.94 2.17
C PHE A 5 23.84 -4.87 3.10
N ALA A 6 24.77 -5.69 2.57
CA ALA A 6 25.59 -6.55 3.39
C ALA A 6 26.47 -5.77 4.37
N LYS A 7 26.94 -4.59 3.99
CA LYS A 7 27.71 -3.69 4.87
C LYS A 7 26.86 -3.09 6.00
N SER A 8 25.55 -3.00 5.84
CA SER A 8 24.61 -2.50 6.86
C SER A 8 24.18 -3.55 7.88
N LEU A 9 24.48 -4.84 7.65
CA LEU A 9 24.15 -5.92 8.57
C LEU A 9 24.97 -5.80 9.88
N PRO A 10 24.42 -6.28 11.01
CA PRO A 10 25.18 -6.43 12.26
C PRO A 10 26.47 -7.19 12.08
N GLU A 11 27.49 -6.83 12.87
CA GLU A 11 28.85 -7.38 12.70
C GLU A 11 28.91 -8.88 12.95
N ASP A 12 28.14 -9.39 13.90
CA ASP A 12 28.04 -10.82 14.18
C ASP A 12 27.49 -11.59 12.98
N ILE A 13 26.42 -11.09 12.34
CA ILE A 13 25.84 -11.66 11.12
C ILE A 13 26.87 -11.64 9.97
N ARG A 14 27.55 -10.51 9.77
CA ARG A 14 28.58 -10.39 8.73
C ARG A 14 29.74 -11.36 8.95
N ARG A 15 30.18 -11.52 10.19
CA ARG A 15 31.22 -12.48 10.58
C ARG A 15 30.79 -13.91 10.31
N ASP A 16 29.55 -14.27 10.66
CA ASP A 16 29.02 -15.59 10.44
C ASP A 16 28.88 -15.91 8.94
N ILE A 17 28.40 -14.97 8.14
CA ILE A 17 28.37 -15.10 6.68
C ILE A 17 29.78 -15.27 6.11
N HIS A 18 30.78 -14.57 6.65
CA HIS A 18 32.17 -14.71 6.24
C HIS A 18 32.72 -16.10 6.54
N ASN A 19 32.45 -16.62 7.72
CA ASN A 19 33.01 -17.90 8.20
C ASN A 19 32.30 -19.13 7.64
N TYR A 20 30.97 -19.05 7.47
CA TYR A 20 30.13 -20.21 7.14
C TYR A 20 29.47 -20.08 5.75
N GLY A 21 29.54 -18.91 5.14
CA GLY A 21 28.82 -18.61 3.90
C GLY A 21 27.34 -18.30 4.13
N ILE A 22 26.65 -18.07 3.03
CA ILE A 22 25.20 -17.89 2.97
C ILE A 22 24.63 -18.64 1.79
N ARG A 23 23.53 -19.37 1.99
CA ARG A 23 22.94 -20.20 0.96
C ARG A 23 22.32 -19.38 -0.18
N ASN A 24 21.58 -18.32 0.17
CA ASN A 24 20.85 -17.50 -0.78
C ASN A 24 21.38 -16.07 -0.75
N SER A 25 21.69 -15.50 -1.92
CA SER A 25 22.20 -14.12 -2.02
C SER A 25 21.10 -13.07 -1.87
N HIS A 26 19.85 -13.44 -2.14
CA HIS A 26 18.68 -12.57 -2.06
C HIS A 26 17.59 -13.28 -1.26
N LEU A 27 17.12 -12.65 -0.18
CA LEU A 27 16.22 -13.25 0.80
C LEU A 27 14.86 -12.55 0.82
N LEU A 28 14.83 -11.22 0.74
CA LEU A 28 13.63 -10.42 0.95
C LEU A 28 13.42 -9.39 -0.18
N SER A 29 12.18 -9.31 -0.61
CA SER A 29 11.69 -8.23 -1.48
C SER A 29 10.25 -7.87 -1.10
N VAL A 30 9.80 -6.71 -1.52
CA VAL A 30 8.39 -6.33 -1.44
C VAL A 30 7.80 -6.34 -2.85
N ALA A 31 6.99 -7.35 -3.14
CA ALA A 31 6.31 -7.50 -4.42
C ALA A 31 5.04 -6.62 -4.50
N PRO A 32 4.53 -6.28 -5.70
CA PRO A 32 3.31 -5.48 -5.87
C PRO A 32 2.05 -6.15 -5.33
N THR A 33 1.94 -7.46 -5.42
CA THR A 33 0.85 -8.33 -4.92
C THR A 33 -0.58 -7.90 -5.30
N GLY A 34 -0.75 -7.08 -6.35
CA GLY A 34 -2.04 -6.50 -6.73
C GLY A 34 -3.13 -7.55 -7.02
N THR A 35 -2.82 -8.59 -7.79
CA THR A 35 -3.76 -9.67 -8.09
C THR A 35 -3.97 -10.61 -6.89
N ILE A 36 -2.90 -10.89 -6.15
CA ILE A 36 -2.96 -11.77 -4.97
C ILE A 36 -3.81 -11.15 -3.86
N SER A 37 -3.78 -9.83 -3.70
CA SER A 37 -4.60 -9.12 -2.71
C SER A 37 -6.10 -9.34 -2.90
N LEU A 38 -6.53 -9.54 -4.13
CA LEU A 38 -7.94 -9.85 -4.45
C LEU A 38 -8.34 -11.22 -3.94
N SER A 39 -7.45 -12.23 -4.06
CA SER A 39 -7.67 -13.56 -3.49
C SER A 39 -7.60 -13.56 -1.97
N ALA A 40 -6.95 -12.56 -1.37
CA ALA A 40 -6.88 -12.33 0.06
C ALA A 40 -7.96 -11.35 0.54
N ASP A 41 -9.15 -11.43 -0.04
CA ASP A 41 -10.33 -10.66 0.35
C ASP A 41 -10.17 -9.13 0.19
N ASN A 42 -9.46 -8.73 -0.85
CA ASN A 42 -9.19 -7.32 -1.19
C ASN A 42 -8.50 -6.53 -0.08
N VAL A 43 -7.58 -7.15 0.66
CA VAL A 43 -6.64 -6.44 1.52
C VAL A 43 -5.70 -5.57 0.68
N SER A 44 -5.20 -4.48 1.22
CA SER A 44 -4.24 -3.63 0.50
C SER A 44 -2.98 -4.40 0.09
N SER A 45 -2.45 -4.12 -1.09
CA SER A 45 -1.36 -4.88 -1.70
C SER A 45 0.01 -4.36 -1.28
N GLY A 46 0.92 -5.27 -0.89
CA GLY A 46 2.31 -4.96 -0.56
C GLY A 46 2.43 -3.91 0.55
N ILE A 47 3.08 -2.79 0.25
CA ILE A 47 3.20 -1.62 1.14
C ILE A 47 2.42 -0.42 0.61
N GLU A 48 1.42 -0.68 -0.25
CA GLU A 48 0.55 0.37 -0.76
C GLU A 48 -0.51 0.75 0.28
N PRO A 49 -0.88 2.03 0.41
CA PRO A 49 -2.11 2.40 1.07
C PRO A 49 -3.31 1.92 0.25
N VAL A 50 -4.47 1.84 0.85
CA VAL A 50 -5.70 1.52 0.12
C VAL A 50 -5.95 2.55 -0.98
N PHE A 51 -6.39 2.09 -2.13
CA PHE A 51 -6.74 2.99 -3.24
C PHE A 51 -7.97 3.84 -2.88
N SER A 52 -9.01 3.18 -2.38
CA SER A 52 -10.24 3.77 -1.86
C SER A 52 -10.86 2.77 -0.88
N HIS A 53 -11.60 3.24 0.10
CA HIS A 53 -12.32 2.35 1.03
C HIS A 53 -13.44 1.56 0.32
N SER A 54 -14.07 2.16 -0.68
CA SER A 54 -15.05 1.52 -1.55
C SER A 54 -14.90 2.04 -2.98
N TYR A 55 -14.98 1.16 -3.96
CA TYR A 55 -14.85 1.51 -5.38
C TYR A 55 -15.57 0.52 -6.27
N GLU A 56 -15.87 0.94 -7.50
CA GLU A 56 -16.43 0.09 -8.52
C GLU A 56 -15.31 -0.53 -9.35
N ARG A 57 -15.45 -1.82 -9.63
CA ARG A 57 -14.55 -2.58 -10.46
C ARG A 57 -15.29 -3.24 -11.60
N THR A 58 -14.80 -3.05 -12.82
CA THR A 58 -15.30 -3.78 -13.98
C THR A 58 -14.57 -5.11 -14.11
N ILE A 59 -15.31 -6.20 -14.00
CA ILE A 59 -14.82 -7.58 -14.14
C ILE A 59 -15.29 -8.09 -15.50
N GLN A 60 -14.38 -8.68 -16.29
CA GLN A 60 -14.72 -9.34 -17.53
C GLN A 60 -15.24 -10.76 -17.21
N THR A 61 -16.48 -11.03 -17.57
CA THR A 61 -17.09 -12.36 -17.43
C THR A 61 -17.39 -12.94 -18.81
N PHE A 62 -17.77 -14.23 -18.87
CA PHE A 62 -18.21 -14.87 -20.12
C PHE A 62 -19.45 -14.22 -20.73
N GLU A 63 -20.27 -13.55 -19.93
CA GLU A 63 -21.50 -12.85 -20.34
C GLU A 63 -21.25 -11.37 -20.70
N GLY A 64 -20.00 -10.90 -20.54
CA GLY A 64 -19.59 -9.52 -20.78
C GLY A 64 -19.07 -8.81 -19.53
N PRO A 65 -18.80 -7.50 -19.63
CA PRO A 65 -18.29 -6.73 -18.49
C PRO A 65 -19.38 -6.57 -17.41
N LYS A 66 -19.04 -6.89 -16.17
CA LYS A 66 -19.88 -6.70 -14.99
C LYS A 66 -19.21 -5.71 -14.04
N VAL A 67 -19.97 -4.73 -13.56
CA VAL A 67 -19.49 -3.80 -12.54
C VAL A 67 -19.85 -4.36 -11.16
N GLU A 68 -18.87 -4.47 -10.30
CA GLU A 68 -19.05 -4.89 -8.91
C GLU A 68 -18.49 -3.83 -7.96
N ARG A 69 -19.22 -3.54 -6.88
CA ARG A 69 -18.73 -2.72 -5.78
C ARG A 69 -17.81 -3.57 -4.91
N VAL A 70 -16.63 -3.05 -4.67
CA VAL A 70 -15.59 -3.72 -3.89
C VAL A 70 -15.18 -2.80 -2.75
N GLU A 71 -15.01 -3.37 -1.56
CA GLU A 71 -14.59 -2.64 -0.36
C GLU A 71 -13.24 -3.16 0.13
N ASP A 72 -12.43 -2.26 0.68
CA ASP A 72 -11.19 -2.65 1.36
C ASP A 72 -11.51 -3.54 2.56
N TYR A 73 -10.70 -4.58 2.77
CA TYR A 73 -10.87 -5.53 3.86
C TYR A 73 -10.86 -4.84 5.24
N GLY A 74 -9.91 -3.96 5.48
CA GLY A 74 -9.78 -3.26 6.75
C GLY A 74 -10.98 -2.36 7.05
N TYR A 75 -11.51 -1.70 6.01
CA TYR A 75 -12.71 -0.90 6.14
C TYR A 75 -13.96 -1.76 6.38
N ARG A 76 -14.17 -2.80 5.56
CA ARG A 76 -15.36 -3.66 5.62
C ARG A 76 -15.44 -4.46 6.93
N VAL A 77 -14.32 -5.00 7.41
CA VAL A 77 -14.31 -5.92 8.57
C VAL A 77 -14.12 -5.19 9.89
N PHE A 78 -13.30 -4.13 9.91
CA PHE A 78 -12.92 -3.45 11.15
C PHE A 78 -13.35 -1.98 11.20
N GLY A 79 -14.03 -1.46 10.18
CA GLY A 79 -14.42 -0.06 10.11
C GLY A 79 -13.24 0.93 10.05
N VAL A 80 -12.03 0.46 9.73
CA VAL A 80 -10.82 1.30 9.72
C VAL A 80 -10.85 2.21 8.50
N LYS A 81 -10.87 3.52 8.75
CA LYS A 81 -10.72 4.58 7.74
C LYS A 81 -9.36 5.24 7.93
N GLY A 82 -8.36 4.84 7.14
CA GLY A 82 -7.08 5.52 7.01
C GLY A 82 -7.07 6.46 5.81
N LYS A 83 -5.95 7.15 5.58
CA LYS A 83 -5.76 7.92 4.35
C LYS A 83 -5.61 6.98 3.16
N THR A 84 -6.29 7.30 2.08
CA THR A 84 -6.19 6.59 0.80
C THR A 84 -4.94 7.01 0.02
N ALA A 85 -4.63 6.28 -1.05
CA ALA A 85 -3.45 6.55 -1.88
C ALA A 85 -3.44 7.97 -2.47
N ASN A 86 -4.59 8.55 -2.76
CA ASN A 86 -4.70 9.88 -3.33
C ASN A 86 -4.73 11.00 -2.28
N GLU A 87 -4.98 10.67 -1.01
CA GLU A 87 -4.97 11.64 0.11
C GLU A 87 -3.58 11.81 0.73
N LEU A 88 -2.66 10.92 0.41
CA LEU A 88 -1.28 11.00 0.85
C LEU A 88 -0.48 11.90 -0.09
N SER A 89 0.44 12.69 0.48
CA SER A 89 1.38 13.43 -0.34
C SER A 89 2.34 12.48 -1.07
N VAL A 90 2.84 12.90 -2.22
CA VAL A 90 3.83 12.11 -2.98
C VAL A 90 5.08 11.83 -2.15
N PHE A 91 5.46 12.72 -1.25
CA PHE A 91 6.62 12.55 -0.36
C PHE A 91 6.36 11.54 0.76
N ASP A 92 5.12 11.37 1.24
CA ASP A 92 4.77 10.29 2.17
C ASP A 92 4.95 8.92 1.50
N HIS A 93 4.56 8.79 0.24
CA HIS A 93 4.81 7.58 -0.55
C HIS A 93 6.30 7.27 -0.67
N VAL A 94 7.14 8.27 -0.99
CA VAL A 94 8.60 8.11 -1.09
C VAL A 94 9.19 7.74 0.27
N LYS A 95 8.70 8.34 1.37
CA LYS A 95 9.17 8.03 2.72
C LYS A 95 8.92 6.57 3.10
N VAL A 96 7.74 6.04 2.78
CA VAL A 96 7.42 4.62 3.00
C VAL A 96 8.33 3.72 2.17
N LEU A 97 8.51 4.03 0.87
CA LEU A 97 9.42 3.31 -0.01
C LEU A 97 10.85 3.26 0.55
N ASN A 98 11.41 4.41 0.90
CA ASN A 98 12.77 4.52 1.44
C ASN A 98 12.93 3.80 2.78
N THR A 99 11.90 3.86 3.63
CA THR A 99 11.92 3.16 4.91
C THR A 99 11.95 1.64 4.70
N ALA A 100 11.05 1.10 3.88
CA ALA A 100 10.99 -0.34 3.59
C ALA A 100 12.27 -0.84 2.90
N SER A 101 12.83 -0.06 1.97
CA SER A 101 14.05 -0.42 1.21
C SER A 101 15.28 -0.65 2.08
N ARG A 102 15.31 -0.12 3.30
CA ARG A 102 16.42 -0.35 4.25
C ARG A 102 16.42 -1.74 4.88
N PHE A 103 15.29 -2.43 4.84
CA PHE A 103 15.10 -3.71 5.52
C PHE A 103 15.01 -4.89 4.57
N VAL A 104 15.17 -4.68 3.27
CA VAL A 104 15.17 -5.73 2.27
C VAL A 104 16.46 -5.68 1.45
N ASP A 105 16.98 -6.84 1.09
CA ASP A 105 18.22 -6.98 0.31
C ASP A 105 17.99 -6.89 -1.20
N SER A 106 16.73 -6.99 -1.63
CA SER A 106 16.32 -6.81 -3.03
C SER A 106 15.58 -5.48 -3.22
N ALA A 107 14.51 -5.44 -3.98
CA ALA A 107 13.75 -4.24 -4.27
C ALA A 107 12.39 -4.20 -3.59
N CYS A 108 11.88 -2.98 -3.38
CA CYS A 108 10.51 -2.73 -2.97
C CYS A 108 9.71 -2.19 -4.15
N SER A 109 8.55 -2.79 -4.42
CA SER A 109 7.56 -2.21 -5.31
C SER A 109 6.66 -1.26 -4.52
N LYS A 110 6.66 -0.01 -4.94
CA LYS A 110 5.82 1.03 -4.36
C LYS A 110 5.44 2.05 -5.41
N THR A 111 4.15 2.35 -5.50
CA THR A 111 3.64 3.43 -6.34
C THR A 111 3.60 4.73 -5.53
N CYS A 112 4.16 5.79 -6.10
CA CYS A 112 4.01 7.14 -5.60
C CYS A 112 2.91 7.83 -6.42
N ASN A 113 1.74 8.01 -5.82
CA ASN A 113 0.64 8.71 -6.47
C ASN A 113 1.00 10.20 -6.56
N VAL A 114 0.86 10.75 -7.77
CA VAL A 114 1.19 12.13 -8.09
C VAL A 114 -0.11 12.85 -8.41
N GLY A 115 -0.51 13.79 -7.55
CA GLY A 115 -1.69 14.63 -7.75
C GLY A 115 -1.48 15.63 -8.88
N ASP A 116 -2.57 16.26 -9.32
CA ASP A 116 -2.53 17.24 -10.42
C ASP A 116 -1.83 18.55 -10.04
N GLU A 117 -1.77 18.83 -8.75
CA GLU A 117 -1.10 19.99 -8.15
C GLU A 117 0.44 19.86 -8.15
N VAL A 118 0.98 18.66 -8.39
CA VAL A 118 2.43 18.42 -8.33
C VAL A 118 3.10 19.02 -9.55
N THR A 119 4.01 19.97 -9.30
CA THR A 119 4.81 20.63 -10.32
C THR A 119 5.87 19.70 -10.93
N TRP A 120 6.42 20.10 -12.09
CA TRP A 120 7.51 19.34 -12.74
C TRP A 120 8.76 19.23 -11.86
N ASP A 121 9.09 20.25 -11.09
CA ASP A 121 10.25 20.22 -10.19
C ASP A 121 10.01 19.28 -9.02
N GLN A 122 8.84 19.31 -8.42
CA GLN A 122 8.45 18.34 -7.39
C GLN A 122 8.44 16.89 -7.91
N PHE A 123 7.96 16.70 -9.15
CA PHE A 123 7.98 15.38 -9.79
C PHE A 123 9.41 14.84 -9.97
N LYS A 124 10.36 15.66 -10.43
CA LYS A 124 11.79 15.29 -10.52
C LYS A 124 12.37 14.95 -9.16
N ASP A 125 12.00 15.73 -8.13
CA ASP A 125 12.48 15.55 -6.77
C ASP A 125 12.02 14.22 -6.15
N VAL A 126 10.85 13.69 -6.54
CA VAL A 126 10.38 12.36 -6.12
C VAL A 126 11.41 11.28 -6.42
N TYR A 127 11.91 11.23 -7.65
CA TYR A 127 12.92 10.24 -8.06
C TYR A 127 14.26 10.50 -7.38
N MET A 128 14.64 11.77 -7.23
CA MET A 128 15.88 12.12 -6.56
C MET A 128 15.84 11.71 -5.07
N GLN A 129 14.73 11.97 -4.37
CA GLN A 129 14.57 11.58 -2.98
C GLN A 129 14.50 10.06 -2.81
N ALA A 130 13.86 9.33 -3.74
CA ALA A 130 13.87 7.87 -3.72
C ALA A 130 15.31 7.33 -3.87
N TYR A 131 16.07 7.86 -4.82
CA TYR A 131 17.46 7.49 -5.06
C TYR A 131 18.36 7.79 -3.85
N LEU A 132 18.29 9.01 -3.31
CA LEU A 132 19.10 9.43 -2.15
C LEU A 132 18.72 8.67 -0.87
N GLY A 133 17.47 8.23 -0.76
CA GLY A 133 16.97 7.40 0.32
C GLY A 133 17.36 5.92 0.23
N GLY A 134 18.00 5.50 -0.88
CA GLY A 134 18.51 4.15 -1.08
C GLY A 134 17.52 3.19 -1.74
N ALA A 135 16.40 3.67 -2.29
CA ALA A 135 15.48 2.84 -3.05
C ALA A 135 16.11 2.39 -4.38
N SER A 136 15.93 1.12 -4.74
CA SER A 136 16.41 0.55 -6.01
C SER A 136 15.58 0.97 -7.21
N GLY A 137 14.36 1.47 -7.00
CA GLY A 137 13.45 1.93 -8.02
C GLY A 137 12.26 2.68 -7.42
N CYS A 138 11.57 3.44 -8.27
CA CYS A 138 10.39 4.19 -7.89
C CYS A 138 9.40 4.20 -9.07
N THR A 139 8.13 3.95 -8.80
CA THR A 139 7.06 4.02 -9.78
C THR A 139 6.17 5.20 -9.43
N THR A 140 5.82 6.02 -10.42
CA THR A 140 4.85 7.10 -10.24
C THR A 140 3.58 6.82 -11.02
N PHE A 141 2.46 7.22 -10.46
CA PHE A 141 1.15 7.13 -11.10
C PHE A 141 0.40 8.45 -10.96
N ARG A 142 -0.14 8.94 -12.08
CA ARG A 142 -0.97 10.14 -12.14
C ARG A 142 -2.33 9.78 -12.73
N ALA A 143 -3.41 9.98 -11.96
CA ALA A 143 -4.75 9.60 -12.38
C ALA A 143 -5.24 10.36 -13.63
N SER A 144 -4.88 11.65 -13.75
CA SER A 144 -5.19 12.49 -14.92
C SER A 144 -4.27 12.25 -16.13
N GLY A 145 -3.33 11.31 -16.04
CA GLY A 145 -2.42 10.98 -17.14
C GLY A 145 -3.14 10.35 -18.33
N LYS A 146 -2.46 10.31 -19.49
CA LYS A 146 -2.99 9.68 -20.73
C LYS A 146 -3.29 8.19 -20.60
N ARG A 147 -2.78 7.52 -19.58
CA ARG A 147 -3.07 6.12 -19.24
C ARG A 147 -4.07 6.11 -18.10
N TYR A 148 -5.34 5.96 -18.42
CA TYR A 148 -6.39 5.78 -17.42
C TYR A 148 -6.16 4.48 -16.64
N GLY A 149 -6.33 4.57 -15.32
CA GLY A 149 -6.35 3.39 -14.46
C GLY A 149 -7.60 2.53 -14.72
N ILE A 150 -7.48 1.24 -14.46
CA ILE A 150 -8.58 0.27 -14.53
C ILE A 150 -9.56 0.48 -13.35
N LEU A 151 -9.14 1.23 -12.32
CA LEU A 151 -9.89 1.48 -11.10
C LEU A 151 -10.45 2.90 -11.11
N ASN A 152 -11.77 3.01 -11.00
CA ASN A 152 -12.46 4.27 -10.79
C ASN A 152 -12.92 4.33 -9.34
N ALA A 153 -12.61 5.43 -8.64
CA ALA A 153 -13.20 5.68 -7.34
C ALA A 153 -14.73 5.84 -7.52
N ALA A 154 -15.53 5.07 -6.79
CA ALA A 154 -16.95 5.33 -6.71
C ALA A 154 -17.14 6.71 -6.08
N ALA A 155 -18.06 7.51 -6.62
CA ALA A 155 -18.52 8.70 -5.94
C ALA A 155 -19.05 8.26 -4.57
N VAL A 156 -18.41 8.69 -3.50
CA VAL A 156 -18.90 8.45 -2.15
C VAL A 156 -20.11 9.36 -1.98
N GLU A 157 -21.31 8.85 -2.21
CA GLU A 157 -22.48 9.45 -1.61
C GLU A 157 -22.33 9.20 -0.10
N ASP A 158 -22.11 10.28 0.65
CA ASP A 158 -22.12 10.26 2.11
C ASP A 158 -23.51 9.76 2.57
N VAL A 159 -23.61 8.48 2.77
CA VAL A 159 -24.68 7.92 3.59
C VAL A 159 -24.21 8.03 5.04
N ALA A 160 -24.38 9.24 5.57
CA ALA A 160 -24.35 9.47 6.99
C ALA A 160 -25.67 8.97 7.56
N GLU A 161 -25.73 7.72 7.95
CA GLU A 161 -26.62 7.25 9.00
C GLU A 161 -25.77 6.38 9.93
N GLU A 162 -25.38 6.99 11.04
CA GLU A 162 -24.92 6.26 12.20
C GLU A 162 -26.08 5.37 12.66
N PRO A 163 -25.89 4.07 12.87
CA PRO A 163 -26.90 3.29 13.57
C PRO A 163 -26.98 3.82 14.99
N GLU A 164 -28.15 4.30 15.40
CA GLU A 164 -28.47 4.53 16.79
C GLU A 164 -28.22 3.23 17.56
N VAL A 165 -27.22 3.27 18.44
CA VAL A 165 -27.02 2.23 19.43
C VAL A 165 -28.15 2.42 20.45
N GLU A 166 -29.19 1.61 20.34
CA GLU A 166 -30.16 1.44 21.45
C GLU A 166 -29.35 0.88 22.62
N GLU A 167 -29.16 1.72 23.63
CA GLU A 167 -28.70 1.28 24.94
C GLU A 167 -29.79 0.36 25.54
N ASP A 168 -29.55 -0.94 25.54
CA ASP A 168 -30.30 -1.92 26.30
C ASP A 168 -30.14 -1.61 27.79
N LYS A 169 -31.14 -0.91 28.37
CA LYS A 169 -31.23 -0.56 29.78
C LYS A 169 -31.88 -1.65 30.63
N ASP A 170 -31.91 -2.89 30.20
CA ASP A 170 -32.57 -4.00 30.93
C ASP A 170 -31.60 -5.11 31.35
N PHE A 171 -30.51 -4.76 32.05
CA PHE A 171 -29.70 -5.80 32.70
C PHE A 171 -29.13 -5.42 34.07
N MET A 172 -29.94 -4.70 34.89
CA MET A 172 -29.58 -4.48 36.32
C MET A 172 -30.83 -4.35 37.23
N GLU A 173 -31.73 -5.33 37.18
CA GLU A 173 -32.68 -5.54 38.30
C GLU A 173 -33.12 -7.01 38.34
N GLU A 174 -32.27 -7.87 38.88
CA GLU A 174 -32.68 -9.11 39.57
C GLU A 174 -31.46 -9.73 40.25
N SER A 175 -31.12 -9.23 41.42
CA SER A 175 -30.43 -9.97 42.50
C SER A 175 -30.57 -9.18 43.79
N GLY A 176 -31.74 -9.28 44.41
CA GLY A 176 -31.95 -8.97 45.81
C GLY A 176 -31.82 -10.24 46.63
#